data_f4c61c648e38ef56fdaa59258eafa184
#
_entry.id   f4c61c648e38ef56fdaa59258eafa184
#
_cell.length_a   1.000
_cell.length_b   1.000
_cell.length_c   1.000
_cell.angle_alpha   90.00
_cell.angle_beta   90.00
_cell.angle_gamma   90.00
#
_symmetry.space_group_name_H-M   'P 1'
#
loop_
_entity.id
_entity.type
_entity.pdbx_description
1 polymer ?
#
loop_
_entity_poly.entity_id
_entity_poly.type
_entity_poly.pdbx_seq_one_letter_code
_entity_poly.pdbx_strand_id
1 'polypeptide(L)'
;TLMYRTALDERLREIAIFRVAARTRSNYEWAMHSALFKTPCALTDEQVAALKGLPPSAPCWNERERLVITAVDELHDTSTIAEATWAQLRAAWDQPQLLELLVVIGYYHMIAFFLNATGVKPERGAMQFSAF
;
A
#
# COMPACT_ATOMS: atom_id res chain seq x y z
N THR A 1 14.57 4.33 -10.20
CA THR A 1 13.74 3.25 -9.68
C THR A 1 12.69 3.77 -8.72
N LEU A 2 11.58 3.06 -8.59
CA LEU A 2 10.50 3.42 -7.66
C LEU A 2 10.94 3.38 -6.19
N MET A 3 12.08 2.79 -5.88
CA MET A 3 12.59 2.68 -4.51
C MET A 3 13.55 3.79 -4.11
N TYR A 4 14.20 4.45 -5.04
CA TYR A 4 15.33 5.34 -4.71
C TYR A 4 15.15 6.79 -5.15
N ARG A 5 14.21 7.08 -6.02
CA ARG A 5 13.94 8.44 -6.50
C ARG A 5 12.44 8.65 -6.58
N THR A 6 11.86 8.99 -5.45
CA THR A 6 10.42 9.14 -5.37
C THR A 6 10.05 10.57 -5.02
N ALA A 7 9.00 11.09 -5.65
CA ALA A 7 8.39 12.35 -5.29
C ALA A 7 7.45 12.21 -4.09
N LEU A 8 6.93 10.98 -3.89
CA LEU A 8 6.04 10.66 -2.79
C LEU A 8 6.83 10.31 -1.54
N ASP A 9 6.36 10.75 -0.38
CA ASP A 9 6.93 10.40 0.91
C ASP A 9 7.04 8.88 1.08
N GLU A 10 8.19 8.41 1.58
CA GLU A 10 8.46 6.98 1.73
C GLU A 10 7.41 6.28 2.60
N ARG A 11 6.99 6.89 3.70
CA ARG A 11 5.96 6.31 4.56
C ARG A 11 4.64 6.15 3.84
N LEU A 12 4.21 7.15 3.07
CA LEU A 12 2.96 7.07 2.30
C LEU A 12 3.05 6.02 1.20
N ARG A 13 4.20 5.92 0.55
CA ARG A 13 4.46 4.87 -0.44
C ARG A 13 4.32 3.48 0.19
N GLU A 14 4.93 3.26 1.35
CA GLU A 14 4.86 1.98 2.04
C GLU A 14 3.46 1.66 2.54
N ILE A 15 2.71 2.64 3.01
CA ILE A 15 1.28 2.46 3.36
C ILE A 15 0.51 1.94 2.14
N ALA A 16 0.73 2.53 0.97
CA ALA A 16 0.11 2.06 -0.27
C ALA A 16 0.48 0.61 -0.59
N ILE A 17 1.77 0.28 -0.50
CA ILE A 17 2.28 -1.06 -0.79
C ILE A 17 1.70 -2.11 0.17
N PHE A 18 1.69 -1.82 1.46
CA PHE A 18 1.09 -2.71 2.45
C PHE A 18 -0.41 -2.93 2.17
N ARG A 19 -1.12 -1.84 1.81
CA ARG A 19 -2.55 -1.97 1.52
C ARG A 19 -2.79 -2.79 0.26
N VAL A 20 -1.99 -2.61 -0.77
CA VAL A 20 -2.05 -3.46 -1.98
C VAL A 20 -1.80 -4.92 -1.61
N ALA A 21 -0.78 -5.20 -0.81
CA ALA A 21 -0.48 -6.56 -0.37
C ALA A 21 -1.65 -7.19 0.39
N ALA A 22 -2.29 -6.43 1.28
CA ALA A 22 -3.46 -6.88 2.02
C ALA A 22 -4.65 -7.16 1.10
N ARG A 23 -4.97 -6.22 0.20
CA ARG A 23 -6.11 -6.34 -0.70
C ARG A 23 -5.94 -7.44 -1.74
N THR A 24 -4.72 -7.71 -2.17
CA THR A 24 -4.40 -8.78 -3.12
C THR A 24 -4.07 -10.10 -2.44
N ARG A 25 -4.03 -10.14 -1.13
CA ARG A 25 -3.65 -11.31 -0.33
C ARG A 25 -2.27 -11.84 -0.68
N SER A 26 -1.31 -10.95 -0.89
CA SER A 26 0.07 -11.28 -1.20
C SER A 26 0.88 -11.46 0.07
N ASN A 27 1.01 -12.70 0.53
CA ASN A 27 1.82 -13.03 1.71
C ASN A 27 3.28 -12.65 1.52
N TYR A 28 3.82 -12.86 0.31
CA TYR A 28 5.22 -12.55 0.03
C TYR A 28 5.52 -11.06 0.21
N GLU A 29 4.74 -10.19 -0.45
CA GLU A 29 4.94 -8.74 -0.35
C GLU A 29 4.70 -8.24 1.07
N TRP A 30 3.67 -8.74 1.73
CA TRP A 30 3.40 -8.37 3.11
C TRP A 30 4.58 -8.71 4.02
N ALA A 31 5.10 -9.92 3.94
CA ALA A 31 6.21 -10.37 4.76
C ALA A 31 7.49 -9.58 4.49
N MET A 32 7.81 -9.35 3.22
CA MET A 32 9.00 -8.60 2.82
C MET A 32 8.95 -7.15 3.29
N HIS A 33 7.84 -6.47 3.06
CA HIS A 33 7.71 -5.07 3.47
C HIS A 33 7.59 -4.91 4.99
N SER A 34 6.97 -5.87 5.68
CA SER A 34 6.97 -5.87 7.16
C SER A 34 8.38 -5.97 7.71
N ALA A 35 9.21 -6.84 7.14
CA ALA A 35 10.59 -7.03 7.59
C ALA A 35 11.47 -5.82 7.31
N LEU A 36 11.30 -5.17 6.14
CA LEU A 36 12.20 -4.14 5.66
C LEU A 36 11.76 -2.71 6.01
N PHE A 37 10.47 -2.43 6.04
CA PHE A 37 9.98 -1.05 6.04
C PHE A 37 9.10 -0.67 7.21
N LYS A 38 8.61 -1.62 8.00
CA LYS A 38 7.77 -1.29 9.17
C LYS A 38 8.47 -0.31 10.11
N THR A 39 9.69 -0.63 10.53
CA THR A 39 10.46 0.19 11.46
C THR A 39 10.98 1.48 10.80
N PRO A 40 11.62 1.45 9.60
CA PRO A 40 12.07 2.68 8.96
C PRO A 40 10.96 3.69 8.68
N CYS A 41 9.75 3.22 8.38
CA CYS A 41 8.60 4.09 8.12
C CYS A 41 7.76 4.40 9.37
N ALA A 42 8.22 3.97 10.54
CA ALA A 42 7.57 4.21 11.82
C ALA A 42 6.09 3.77 11.85
N LEU A 43 5.79 2.63 11.23
CA LEU A 43 4.46 2.04 11.29
C LEU A 43 4.29 1.28 12.61
N THR A 44 3.25 1.61 13.37
CA THR A 44 2.94 0.91 14.61
C THR A 44 2.27 -0.44 14.34
N ASP A 45 2.26 -1.32 15.33
CA ASP A 45 1.56 -2.60 15.23
C ASP A 45 0.06 -2.40 14.97
N GLU A 46 -0.54 -1.39 15.59
CA GLU A 46 -1.93 -1.01 15.34
C GLU A 46 -2.16 -0.61 13.88
N GLN A 47 -1.26 0.21 13.33
CA GLN A 47 -1.36 0.65 11.93
C GLN A 47 -1.18 -0.50 10.95
N VAL A 48 -0.22 -1.38 11.19
CA VAL A 48 -0.03 -2.57 10.35
C VAL A 48 -1.25 -3.48 10.40
N ALA A 49 -1.82 -3.70 11.58
CA ALA A 49 -3.05 -4.46 11.73
C ALA A 49 -4.24 -3.79 11.01
N ALA A 50 -4.33 -2.46 11.08
CA ALA A 50 -5.38 -1.70 10.40
C ALA A 50 -5.28 -1.80 8.87
N LEU A 51 -4.07 -1.80 8.32
CA LEU A 51 -3.87 -1.96 6.87
C LEU A 51 -4.40 -3.29 6.35
N LYS A 52 -4.44 -4.28 7.21
CA LYS A 52 -4.87 -5.61 6.83
C LYS A 52 -6.37 -5.72 6.56
N GLY A 53 -7.21 -5.13 7.39
CA GLY A 53 -8.65 -5.36 7.29
C GLY A 53 -9.57 -4.24 7.73
N LEU A 54 -9.04 -3.14 8.25
CA LEU A 54 -9.88 -2.02 8.66
C LEU A 54 -10.09 -1.03 7.52
N PRO A 55 -11.23 -0.30 7.53
CA PRO A 55 -11.48 0.71 6.51
C PRO A 55 -10.50 1.89 6.64
N PRO A 56 -10.36 2.73 5.58
CA PRO A 56 -9.51 3.92 5.64
C PRO A 56 -9.88 4.90 6.76
N SER A 57 -11.10 4.84 7.25
CA SER A 57 -11.58 5.70 8.35
C SER A 57 -11.08 5.28 9.73
N ALA A 58 -10.26 4.22 9.85
CA ALA A 58 -9.69 3.80 11.12
C ALA A 58 -8.96 4.98 11.80
N PRO A 59 -9.11 5.16 13.14
CA PRO A 59 -8.63 6.37 13.81
C PRO A 59 -7.11 6.51 13.88
N CYS A 60 -6.36 5.46 13.59
CA CYS A 60 -4.90 5.50 13.62
C CYS A 60 -4.26 6.23 12.42
N TRP A 61 -5.05 6.70 11.46
CA TRP A 61 -4.57 7.36 10.24
C TRP A 61 -4.84 8.86 10.26
N ASN A 62 -3.87 9.64 9.81
CA ASN A 62 -4.12 11.05 9.48
C ASN A 62 -4.84 11.16 8.13
N GLU A 63 -5.20 12.39 7.75
CA GLU A 63 -5.99 12.62 6.53
C GLU A 63 -5.26 12.20 5.25
N ARG A 64 -3.96 12.48 5.15
CA ARG A 64 -3.16 12.12 3.97
C ARG A 64 -3.01 10.59 3.84
N GLU A 65 -2.74 9.94 4.94
CA GLU A 65 -2.64 8.47 4.99
C GLU A 65 -3.96 7.82 4.59
N ARG A 66 -5.06 8.36 5.11
CA ARG A 66 -6.41 7.91 4.76
C ARG A 66 -6.69 8.02 3.28
N LEU A 67 -6.29 9.13 2.65
CA LEU A 67 -6.47 9.32 1.20
C LEU A 67 -5.69 8.29 0.39
N VAL A 68 -4.46 7.99 0.79
CA VAL A 68 -3.65 6.96 0.12
C VAL A 68 -4.32 5.59 0.20
N ILE A 69 -4.79 5.21 1.38
CA ILE A 69 -5.48 3.92 1.59
C ILE A 69 -6.77 3.86 0.75
N THR A 70 -7.53 4.95 0.75
CA THR A 70 -8.75 5.07 -0.05
C THR A 70 -8.47 4.90 -1.54
N ALA A 71 -7.40 5.53 -2.04
CA ALA A 71 -7.00 5.41 -3.45
C ALA A 71 -6.67 3.95 -3.81
N VAL A 72 -5.93 3.24 -2.94
CA VAL A 72 -5.65 1.82 -3.14
C VAL A 72 -6.94 1.01 -3.22
N ASP A 73 -7.84 1.21 -2.26
CA ASP A 73 -9.09 0.45 -2.19
C ASP A 73 -9.97 0.69 -3.42
N GLU A 74 -10.11 1.94 -3.85
CA GLU A 74 -10.93 2.27 -5.02
C GLU A 74 -10.34 1.67 -6.30
N LEU A 75 -9.04 1.81 -6.50
CA LEU A 75 -8.37 1.23 -7.67
C LEU A 75 -8.44 -0.29 -7.68
N HIS A 76 -8.32 -0.91 -6.51
CA HIS A 76 -8.44 -2.36 -6.39
C HIS A 76 -9.87 -2.83 -6.72
N ASP A 77 -10.88 -2.13 -6.22
CA ASP A 77 -12.28 -2.54 -6.36
C ASP A 77 -12.88 -2.19 -7.71
N THR A 78 -12.51 -1.04 -8.30
CA THR A 78 -13.18 -0.48 -9.47
C THR A 78 -12.28 -0.14 -10.65
N SER A 79 -10.96 -0.29 -10.50
CA SER A 79 -9.96 0.07 -11.51
C SER A 79 -9.93 1.58 -11.83
N THR A 80 -10.53 2.40 -10.99
CA THR A 80 -10.55 3.85 -11.12
C THR A 80 -10.59 4.50 -9.73
N ILE A 81 -10.51 5.83 -9.70
CA ILE A 81 -10.66 6.62 -8.47
C ILE A 81 -11.91 7.48 -8.63
N ALA A 82 -12.77 7.47 -7.61
CA ALA A 82 -13.97 8.30 -7.58
C ALA A 82 -13.61 9.78 -7.71
N GLU A 83 -14.49 10.56 -8.37
CA GLU A 83 -14.24 11.96 -8.63
C GLU A 83 -13.98 12.77 -7.34
N ALA A 84 -14.74 12.50 -6.28
CA ALA A 84 -14.57 13.18 -5.00
C ALA A 84 -13.20 12.86 -4.36
N THR A 85 -12.76 11.61 -4.42
CA THR A 85 -11.45 11.20 -3.92
C THR A 85 -10.34 11.83 -4.74
N TRP A 86 -10.48 11.83 -6.07
CA TRP A 86 -9.50 12.45 -6.96
C TRP A 86 -9.32 13.94 -6.68
N ALA A 87 -10.41 14.64 -6.42
CA ALA A 87 -10.36 16.08 -6.07
C ALA A 87 -9.54 16.30 -4.77
N GLN A 88 -9.74 15.45 -3.77
CA GLN A 88 -8.98 15.53 -2.51
C GLN A 88 -7.49 15.20 -2.70
N LEU A 89 -7.19 14.20 -3.51
CA LEU A 89 -5.80 13.84 -3.85
C LEU A 89 -5.10 15.01 -4.56
N ARG A 90 -5.76 15.62 -5.53
CA ARG A 90 -5.22 16.78 -6.27
C ARG A 90 -5.00 17.99 -5.38
N ALA A 91 -5.80 18.18 -4.35
CA ALA A 91 -5.60 19.24 -3.38
C ALA A 91 -4.42 18.99 -2.43
N ALA A 92 -4.07 17.73 -2.20
CA ALA A 92 -3.02 17.34 -1.24
C ALA A 92 -1.64 17.17 -1.87
N TRP A 93 -1.57 16.76 -3.15
CA TRP A 93 -0.30 16.45 -3.82
C TRP A 93 -0.23 17.05 -5.21
N ASP A 94 1.00 17.27 -5.67
CA ASP A 94 1.25 17.72 -7.04
C ASP A 94 1.14 16.56 -8.05
N GLN A 95 1.22 16.90 -9.32
CA GLN A 95 1.08 15.93 -10.40
C GLN A 95 2.14 14.82 -10.37
N PRO A 96 3.43 15.11 -10.21
CA PRO A 96 4.43 14.04 -10.11
C PRO A 96 4.17 13.07 -8.96
N GLN A 97 3.74 13.56 -7.82
CA GLN A 97 3.42 12.71 -6.66
C GLN A 97 2.21 11.83 -6.92
N LEU A 98 1.17 12.35 -7.56
CA LEU A 98 -0.02 11.58 -7.92
C LEU A 98 0.28 10.50 -8.95
N LEU A 99 1.07 10.84 -9.97
CA LEU A 99 1.49 9.85 -10.97
C LEU A 99 2.31 8.73 -10.33
N GLU A 100 3.20 9.07 -9.40
CA GLU A 100 3.96 8.07 -8.67
C GLU A 100 3.05 7.17 -7.84
N LEU A 101 2.07 7.74 -7.14
CA LEU A 101 1.10 6.95 -6.36
C LEU A 101 0.37 5.95 -7.23
N LEU A 102 -0.13 6.38 -8.39
CA LEU A 102 -0.83 5.49 -9.32
C LEU A 102 0.09 4.39 -9.85
N VAL A 103 1.33 4.74 -10.20
CA VAL A 103 2.33 3.78 -10.69
C VAL A 103 2.68 2.76 -9.60
N VAL A 104 2.90 3.21 -8.36
CA VAL A 104 3.20 2.32 -7.23
C VAL A 104 2.06 1.33 -7.01
N ILE A 105 0.83 1.82 -6.96
CA ILE A 105 -0.34 0.95 -6.75
C ILE A 105 -0.46 -0.08 -7.87
N GLY A 106 -0.35 0.34 -9.13
CA GLY A 106 -0.43 -0.56 -10.28
C GLY A 106 0.73 -1.56 -10.32
N TYR A 107 1.94 -1.09 -10.07
CA TYR A 107 3.14 -1.93 -10.06
C TYR A 107 3.04 -3.05 -9.02
N TYR A 108 2.62 -2.73 -7.80
CA TYR A 108 2.53 -3.74 -6.75
C TYR A 108 1.32 -4.66 -6.91
N HIS A 109 0.26 -4.23 -7.59
CA HIS A 109 -0.78 -5.15 -8.05
C HIS A 109 -0.21 -6.18 -9.05
N MET A 110 0.57 -5.71 -10.02
CA MET A 110 1.23 -6.60 -10.97
C MET A 110 2.13 -7.61 -10.27
N ILE A 111 2.96 -7.15 -9.35
CA ILE A 111 3.84 -8.02 -8.55
C ILE A 111 3.02 -9.05 -7.76
N ALA A 112 1.94 -8.61 -7.11
CA ALA A 112 1.08 -9.49 -6.34
C ALA A 112 0.43 -10.57 -7.21
N PHE A 113 -0.06 -10.21 -8.37
CA PHE A 113 -0.64 -11.17 -9.30
C PHE A 113 0.39 -12.22 -9.72
N PHE A 114 1.59 -11.77 -10.04
CA PHE A 114 2.68 -12.66 -10.44
C PHE A 114 3.04 -13.63 -9.31
N LEU A 115 3.27 -13.12 -8.11
CA LEU A 115 3.68 -13.91 -6.96
C LEU A 115 2.57 -14.87 -6.51
N ASN A 116 1.33 -14.42 -6.51
CA ASN A 116 0.18 -15.26 -6.13
C ASN A 116 -0.04 -16.38 -7.14
N ALA A 117 0.01 -16.06 -8.43
CA ALA A 117 -0.21 -17.05 -9.47
C ALA A 117 0.89 -18.12 -9.55
N THR A 118 2.14 -17.74 -9.28
CA THR A 118 3.28 -18.67 -9.30
C THR A 118 3.49 -19.40 -7.98
N GLY A 119 2.83 -18.97 -6.91
CA GLY A 119 2.94 -19.61 -5.59
C GLY A 119 4.27 -19.37 -4.88
N VAL A 120 5.00 -18.29 -5.21
CA VAL A 120 6.23 -17.95 -4.52
C VAL A 120 5.95 -17.68 -3.03
N LYS A 121 6.75 -18.26 -2.16
CA LYS A 121 6.62 -18.11 -0.71
C LYS A 121 7.70 -17.20 -0.14
N PRO A 122 7.42 -16.52 1.01
CA PRO A 122 8.44 -15.73 1.70
C PRO A 122 9.68 -16.56 2.04
N GLU A 123 10.83 -15.88 2.12
CA GLU A 123 12.07 -16.51 2.53
C GLU A 123 11.95 -17.05 3.95
N ARG A 124 12.78 -18.08 4.24
CA ARG A 124 12.84 -18.67 5.57
C ARG A 124 13.24 -17.60 6.60
N GLY A 125 12.45 -17.47 7.66
CA GLY A 125 12.67 -16.49 8.71
C GLY A 125 11.97 -15.15 8.48
N ALA A 126 11.40 -14.91 7.31
CA ALA A 126 10.55 -13.73 7.09
C ALA A 126 9.24 -13.88 7.86
N MET A 127 8.69 -12.72 8.30
CA MET A 127 7.42 -12.72 9.03
C MET A 127 6.31 -13.26 8.13
N GLN A 128 5.68 -14.33 8.57
CA GLN A 128 4.55 -14.95 7.86
C GLN A 128 3.25 -14.24 8.22
N PHE A 129 2.40 -14.10 7.23
CA PHE A 129 1.09 -13.49 7.42
C PHE A 129 0.00 -14.53 7.24
N SER A 130 -0.36 -15.18 8.33
CA SER A 130 -1.23 -16.37 8.29
C SER A 130 -2.72 -16.10 8.09
N ALA A 131 -3.11 -14.85 7.85
CA ALA A 131 -4.51 -14.50 7.96
C ALA A 131 -5.18 -14.04 6.67
N PHE A 132 -4.66 -14.41 5.56
CA PHE A 132 -5.36 -14.25 4.29
C PHE A 132 -6.20 -15.49 4.00
#